data_eae89f0e147752289b043c03f8149eac
#
_entry.id   eae89f0e147752289b043c03f8149eac
#
_cell.length_a   1.000
_cell.length_b   1.000
_cell.length_c   1.000
_cell.angle_alpha   90.00
_cell.angle_beta   90.00
_cell.angle_gamma   90.00
#
_symmetry.space_group_name_H-M   'P 1'
#
loop_
_entity.id
_entity.type
_entity.pdbx_description
1 polymer ?
#
loop_
_entity_poly.entity_id
_entity_poly.type
_entity_poly.pdbx_seq_one_letter_code
_entity_poly.pdbx_strand_id
1 'polypeptide(L)'
;HLQKEFEALGVPFAERGRRSNEYLRIMKELWTSERASYHGEFYTFENLIFEPKPTQKPHPPIYLGGDAKPIQRRAALLGDGWIPWLTLPEEVPACMSYINEQRAKAHRTGGFEVMMLLADFPPEDRLNLNRFRIPKTKDEVMKLMGRLQRAGATGAIVHLPMGTASLDACIDWVEWFATDIIPAFRK
;
A
#
# COMPACT_ATOMS: atom_id res chain seq x y z
N HIS A 1 -3.52 14.12 4.73
CA HIS A 1 -2.49 14.69 3.89
C HIS A 1 -2.47 16.22 3.97
N LEU A 2 -3.63 16.85 3.88
CA LEU A 2 -3.78 18.30 4.04
C LEU A 2 -4.08 18.64 5.49
N GLN A 3 -3.30 19.54 6.09
CA GLN A 3 -3.46 19.94 7.50
C GLN A 3 -4.88 20.45 7.80
N LYS A 4 -5.46 21.22 6.87
CA LYS A 4 -6.83 21.75 7.00
C LYS A 4 -7.91 20.68 7.14
N GLU A 5 -7.71 19.52 6.52
CA GLU A 5 -8.66 18.39 6.66
C GLU A 5 -8.62 17.82 8.08
N PHE A 6 -7.44 17.70 8.68
CA PHE A 6 -7.28 17.25 10.06
C PHE A 6 -7.88 18.27 11.04
N GLU A 7 -7.65 19.54 10.81
CA GLU A 7 -8.23 20.63 11.61
C GLU A 7 -9.76 20.62 11.57
N ALA A 8 -10.35 20.42 10.38
CA ALA A 8 -11.80 20.32 10.21
C ALA A 8 -12.41 19.12 10.95
N LEU A 9 -11.64 18.05 11.14
CA LEU A 9 -12.05 16.86 11.90
C LEU A 9 -11.70 16.95 13.39
N GLY A 10 -11.15 18.07 13.86
CA GLY A 10 -10.73 18.25 15.25
C GLY A 10 -9.53 17.37 15.66
N VAL A 11 -8.74 16.89 14.70
CA VAL A 11 -7.58 16.02 14.95
C VAL A 11 -6.29 16.80 14.77
N PRO A 12 -5.44 16.93 15.80
CA PRO A 12 -4.15 17.60 15.68
C PRO A 12 -3.27 16.93 14.62
N PHE A 13 -2.87 17.69 13.59
CA PHE A 13 -2.09 17.18 12.47
C PHE A 13 -0.75 16.54 12.90
N ALA A 14 -0.11 17.09 13.93
CA ALA A 14 1.14 16.57 14.47
C ALA A 14 1.01 15.16 15.08
N GLU A 15 -0.18 14.78 15.53
CA GLU A 15 -0.45 13.48 16.15
C GLU A 15 -0.80 12.37 15.15
N ARG A 16 -1.03 12.71 13.88
CA ARG A 16 -1.49 11.76 12.86
C ARG A 16 -0.67 10.47 12.79
N GLY A 17 0.66 10.55 12.95
CA GLY A 17 1.53 9.40 12.93
C GLY A 17 1.37 8.49 14.15
N ARG A 18 1.26 9.07 15.37
CA ARG A 18 1.06 8.31 16.62
C ARG A 18 -0.34 7.68 16.63
N ARG A 19 -1.37 8.45 16.28
CA ARG A 19 -2.75 7.95 16.15
C ARG A 19 -2.86 6.82 15.12
N SER A 20 -2.21 6.94 13.96
CA SER A 20 -2.18 5.85 12.96
C SER A 20 -1.56 4.57 13.51
N ASN A 21 -0.54 4.67 14.37
CA ASN A 21 0.04 3.48 15.01
C ASN A 21 -0.95 2.80 15.96
N GLU A 22 -1.74 3.57 16.69
CA GLU A 22 -2.81 3.01 17.55
C GLU A 22 -3.95 2.42 16.73
N TYR A 23 -4.43 3.11 15.70
CA TYR A 23 -5.46 2.57 14.81
C TYR A 23 -5.08 1.19 14.27
N LEU A 24 -3.84 1.01 13.80
CA LEU A 24 -3.39 -0.27 13.27
C LEU A 24 -3.38 -1.38 14.34
N ARG A 25 -3.00 -1.06 15.58
CA ARG A 25 -3.04 -2.02 16.69
C ARG A 25 -4.47 -2.33 17.10
N ILE A 26 -5.31 -1.32 17.20
CA ILE A 26 -6.74 -1.47 17.52
C ILE A 26 -7.45 -2.32 16.46
N MET A 27 -7.20 -2.06 15.17
CA MET A 27 -7.78 -2.87 14.09
C MET A 27 -7.39 -4.35 14.23
N LYS A 28 -6.11 -4.64 14.49
CA LYS A 28 -5.65 -6.01 14.70
C LYS A 28 -6.30 -6.64 15.93
N GLU A 29 -6.36 -5.92 17.04
CA GLU A 29 -7.00 -6.38 18.26
C GLU A 29 -8.48 -6.72 18.04
N LEU A 30 -9.25 -5.80 17.40
CA LEU A 30 -10.64 -6.01 17.07
C LEU A 30 -10.87 -7.20 16.13
N TRP A 31 -9.97 -7.43 15.19
CA TRP A 31 -10.09 -8.50 14.20
C TRP A 31 -9.71 -9.88 14.72
N THR A 32 -8.86 -9.95 15.75
CA THR A 32 -8.28 -11.22 16.21
C THR A 32 -8.78 -11.68 17.57
N SER A 33 -9.12 -10.75 18.48
CA SER A 33 -9.55 -11.07 19.82
C SER A 33 -11.07 -11.26 19.89
N GLU A 34 -11.54 -12.28 20.59
CA GLU A 34 -12.97 -12.50 20.85
C GLU A 34 -13.58 -11.33 21.63
N ARG A 35 -12.85 -10.87 22.65
CA ARG A 35 -13.16 -9.70 23.45
C ARG A 35 -11.96 -8.76 23.42
N ALA A 36 -12.05 -7.75 22.58
CA ALA A 36 -10.97 -6.81 22.36
C ALA A 36 -10.85 -5.82 23.51
N SER A 37 -9.61 -5.57 23.93
CA SER A 37 -9.28 -4.52 24.90
C SER A 37 -8.02 -3.79 24.45
N TYR A 38 -8.00 -2.49 24.61
CA TYR A 38 -6.87 -1.66 24.21
C TYR A 38 -6.66 -0.49 25.17
N HIS A 39 -5.42 -0.26 25.56
CA HIS A 39 -5.01 0.87 26.41
C HIS A 39 -3.86 1.60 25.72
N GLY A 40 -4.16 2.70 25.07
CA GLY A 40 -3.20 3.51 24.34
C GLY A 40 -3.13 4.96 24.84
N GLU A 41 -2.39 5.77 24.13
CA GLU A 41 -2.25 7.19 24.41
C GLU A 41 -3.54 7.96 24.06
N PHE A 42 -4.22 7.56 22.99
CA PHE A 42 -5.38 8.27 22.44
C PHE A 42 -6.70 7.52 22.64
N TYR A 43 -6.64 6.18 22.75
CA TYR A 43 -7.84 5.34 22.80
C TYR A 43 -7.71 4.31 23.90
N THR A 44 -8.80 4.09 24.62
CA THR A 44 -8.92 3.06 25.65
C THR A 44 -10.31 2.46 25.58
N PHE A 45 -10.40 1.14 25.54
CA PHE A 45 -11.65 0.40 25.68
C PHE A 45 -11.38 -1.00 26.21
N GLU A 46 -12.41 -1.64 26.78
CA GLU A 46 -12.35 -2.98 27.34
C GLU A 46 -13.54 -3.84 26.93
N ASN A 47 -13.28 -5.15 26.79
CA ASN A 47 -14.31 -6.18 26.56
C ASN A 47 -15.24 -5.90 25.37
N LEU A 48 -14.74 -5.25 24.33
CA LEU A 48 -15.52 -4.91 23.16
C LEU A 48 -15.67 -6.11 22.23
N ILE A 49 -16.88 -6.41 21.83
CA ILE A 49 -17.16 -7.45 20.83
C ILE A 49 -17.25 -6.78 19.46
N PHE A 50 -16.49 -7.27 18.51
CA PHE A 50 -16.49 -6.82 17.12
C PHE A 50 -16.80 -8.01 16.21
N GLU A 51 -17.98 -8.02 15.58
CA GLU A 51 -18.45 -9.07 14.69
C GLU A 51 -19.11 -8.48 13.43
N PRO A 52 -19.02 -9.17 12.28
CA PRO A 52 -18.33 -10.45 12.08
C PRO A 52 -16.81 -10.31 12.01
N LYS A 53 -16.07 -11.33 12.45
CA LYS A 53 -14.61 -11.38 12.28
C LYS A 53 -14.24 -11.54 10.81
N PRO A 54 -13.08 -11.00 10.38
CA PRO A 54 -12.56 -11.25 9.04
C PRO A 54 -12.42 -12.75 8.74
N THR A 55 -12.74 -13.15 7.53
CA THR A 55 -12.54 -14.52 7.06
C THR A 55 -11.07 -14.88 6.91
N GLN A 56 -10.24 -13.92 6.50
CA GLN A 56 -8.79 -14.09 6.44
C GLN A 56 -8.17 -14.15 7.84
N LYS A 57 -7.27 -15.11 8.05
CA LYS A 57 -6.59 -15.30 9.34
C LYS A 57 -5.10 -15.03 9.22
N PRO A 58 -4.45 -14.40 10.23
CA PRO A 58 -5.07 -13.89 11.48
C PRO A 58 -5.95 -12.66 11.24
N HIS A 59 -5.73 -11.89 10.19
CA HIS A 59 -6.49 -10.71 9.75
C HIS A 59 -6.20 -10.43 8.27
N PRO A 60 -6.99 -9.59 7.59
CA PRO A 60 -6.67 -9.12 6.24
C PRO A 60 -5.28 -8.45 6.21
N PRO A 61 -4.48 -8.66 5.16
CA PRO A 61 -3.18 -8.02 5.07
C PRO A 61 -3.31 -6.48 5.06
N ILE A 62 -2.42 -5.82 5.78
CA ILE A 62 -2.41 -4.36 5.94
C ILE A 62 -1.24 -3.79 5.16
N TYR A 63 -1.54 -2.99 4.15
CA TYR A 63 -0.53 -2.27 3.36
C TYR A 63 -0.47 -0.80 3.75
N LEU A 64 0.74 -0.27 3.93
CA LEU A 64 0.95 1.14 4.28
C LEU A 64 1.43 1.93 3.08
N GLY A 65 0.69 2.98 2.73
CA GLY A 65 0.97 3.85 1.59
C GLY A 65 1.86 5.04 1.92
N GLY A 66 2.84 5.33 1.07
CA GLY A 66 3.67 6.54 1.11
C GLY A 66 5.16 6.29 1.16
N ASP A 67 5.93 7.34 0.88
CA ASP A 67 7.38 7.26 0.62
C ASP A 67 8.26 7.63 1.82
N ALA A 68 7.71 8.39 2.78
CA ALA A 68 8.48 8.93 3.90
C ALA A 68 8.98 7.84 4.86
N LYS A 69 10.20 7.99 5.39
CA LYS A 69 10.81 7.05 6.35
C LYS A 69 9.90 6.65 7.53
N PRO A 70 9.12 7.56 8.17
CA PRO A 70 8.19 7.16 9.22
C PRO A 70 7.10 6.19 8.73
N ILE A 71 6.66 6.29 7.46
CA ILE A 71 5.68 5.38 6.86
C ILE A 71 6.34 4.03 6.56
N GLN A 72 7.52 4.02 5.95
CA GLN A 72 8.31 2.81 5.73
C GLN A 72 8.56 2.05 7.04
N ARG A 73 8.93 2.77 8.11
CA ARG A 73 9.09 2.16 9.44
C ARG A 73 7.77 1.60 9.98
N ARG A 74 6.65 2.30 9.80
CA ARG A 74 5.33 1.82 10.21
C ARG A 74 4.94 0.57 9.43
N ALA A 75 5.15 0.54 8.12
CA ALA A 75 4.94 -0.64 7.30
C ALA A 75 5.77 -1.83 7.80
N ALA A 76 7.05 -1.60 8.09
CA ALA A 76 7.94 -2.62 8.64
C ALA A 76 7.45 -3.20 9.97
N LEU A 77 6.93 -2.37 10.89
CA LEU A 77 6.59 -2.78 12.25
C LEU A 77 5.14 -3.24 12.41
N LEU A 78 4.21 -2.67 11.66
CA LEU A 78 2.78 -2.86 11.85
C LEU A 78 2.04 -3.35 10.60
N GLY A 79 2.64 -3.24 9.41
CA GLY A 79 2.05 -3.66 8.15
C GLY A 79 2.48 -5.05 7.70
N ASP A 80 1.87 -5.52 6.64
CA ASP A 80 2.18 -6.74 5.92
C ASP A 80 2.73 -6.44 4.52
N GLY A 81 2.69 -5.16 4.14
CA GLY A 81 3.26 -4.65 2.91
C GLY A 81 3.39 -3.14 2.88
N TRP A 82 4.02 -2.68 1.82
CA TRP A 82 4.26 -1.27 1.53
C TRP A 82 3.80 -0.91 0.13
N ILE A 83 3.15 0.25 0.01
CA ILE A 83 2.72 0.84 -1.26
C ILE A 83 3.46 2.16 -1.44
N PRO A 84 4.59 2.20 -2.15
CA PRO A 84 5.23 3.45 -2.52
C PRO A 84 4.32 4.27 -3.43
N TRP A 85 4.37 5.59 -3.29
CA TRP A 85 3.58 6.49 -4.13
C TRP A 85 4.39 7.11 -5.27
N LEU A 86 5.52 7.74 -4.92
CA LEU A 86 6.40 8.44 -5.86
C LEU A 86 7.82 7.86 -5.87
N THR A 87 8.07 6.80 -5.14
CA THR A 87 9.35 6.08 -5.14
C THR A 87 9.54 5.42 -6.50
N LEU A 88 10.62 5.74 -7.17
CA LEU A 88 10.98 5.12 -8.45
C LEU A 88 11.39 3.66 -8.25
N PRO A 89 11.22 2.78 -9.25
CA PRO A 89 11.64 1.39 -9.15
C PRO A 89 13.11 1.22 -8.72
N GLU A 90 14.00 2.08 -9.18
CA GLU A 90 15.42 2.07 -8.86
C GLU A 90 15.72 2.43 -7.39
N GLU A 91 14.82 3.14 -6.72
CA GLU A 91 14.91 3.55 -5.31
C GLU A 91 14.38 2.46 -4.35
N VAL A 92 13.54 1.54 -4.85
CA VAL A 92 12.89 0.50 -4.04
C VAL A 92 13.90 -0.38 -3.28
N PRO A 93 15.01 -0.87 -3.88
CA PRO A 93 15.96 -1.70 -3.15
C PRO A 93 16.53 -1.02 -1.89
N ALA A 94 16.83 0.28 -1.96
CA ALA A 94 17.31 1.04 -0.81
C ALA A 94 16.24 1.22 0.27
N CYS A 95 14.99 1.46 -0.13
CA CYS A 95 13.86 1.52 0.79
C CYS A 95 13.62 0.17 1.47
N MET A 96 13.67 -0.92 0.70
CA MET A 96 13.48 -2.28 1.22
C MET A 96 14.62 -2.70 2.15
N SER A 97 15.85 -2.29 1.90
CA SER A 97 16.96 -2.51 2.83
C SER A 97 16.63 -1.88 4.20
N TYR A 98 16.16 -0.65 4.24
CA TYR A 98 15.72 0.01 5.47
C TYR A 98 14.53 -0.71 6.13
N ILE A 99 13.50 -1.06 5.36
CA ILE A 99 12.32 -1.77 5.86
C ILE A 99 12.73 -3.10 6.49
N ASN A 100 13.57 -3.88 5.81
CA ASN A 100 14.04 -5.18 6.29
C ASN A 100 14.88 -5.06 7.56
N GLU A 101 15.71 -4.03 7.66
CA GLU A 101 16.45 -3.73 8.91
C GLU A 101 15.50 -3.47 10.08
N GLN A 102 14.43 -2.67 9.87
CA GLN A 102 13.44 -2.40 10.92
C GLN A 102 12.64 -3.66 11.30
N ARG A 103 12.29 -4.50 10.31
CA ARG A 103 11.62 -5.79 10.54
C ARG A 103 12.49 -6.74 11.36
N ALA A 104 13.77 -6.86 11.01
CA ALA A 104 14.73 -7.70 11.72
C ALA A 104 14.91 -7.24 13.17
N LYS A 105 15.06 -5.95 13.43
CA LYS A 105 15.14 -5.38 14.78
C LYS A 105 13.90 -5.67 15.63
N ALA A 106 12.74 -5.79 14.99
CA ALA A 106 11.47 -6.10 15.65
C ALA A 106 11.14 -7.62 15.66
N HIS A 107 12.08 -8.47 15.26
CA HIS A 107 11.91 -9.92 15.13
C HIS A 107 10.68 -10.33 14.29
N ARG A 108 10.32 -9.50 13.31
CA ARG A 108 9.22 -9.80 12.40
C ARG A 108 9.69 -10.69 11.26
N THR A 109 9.18 -11.91 11.28
CA THR A 109 9.37 -12.93 10.23
C THR A 109 8.14 -12.98 9.31
N GLY A 110 8.20 -13.76 8.26
CA GLY A 110 7.12 -13.93 7.29
C GLY A 110 7.25 -13.02 6.08
N GLY A 111 6.32 -13.17 5.13
CA GLY A 111 6.28 -12.41 3.90
C GLY A 111 6.09 -10.91 4.14
N PHE A 112 6.52 -10.12 3.16
CA PHE A 112 6.26 -8.69 3.12
C PHE A 112 6.10 -8.29 1.66
N GLU A 113 4.98 -7.65 1.35
CA GLU A 113 4.66 -7.33 -0.02
C GLU A 113 5.00 -5.89 -0.37
N VAL A 114 5.40 -5.69 -1.63
CA VAL A 114 5.66 -4.38 -2.21
C VAL A 114 4.74 -4.22 -3.42
N MET A 115 3.70 -3.41 -3.25
CA MET A 115 2.70 -3.16 -4.28
C MET A 115 3.00 -1.85 -4.97
N MET A 116 3.48 -1.90 -6.20
CA MET A 116 3.83 -0.70 -6.96
C MET A 116 2.75 -0.31 -7.96
N LEU A 117 2.62 0.97 -8.19
CA LEU A 117 1.74 1.50 -9.23
C LEU A 117 2.29 1.12 -10.60
N LEU A 118 1.43 0.56 -11.47
CA LEU A 118 1.77 0.29 -12.86
C LEU A 118 1.68 1.60 -13.68
N ALA A 119 2.57 2.51 -13.36
CA ALA A 119 2.70 3.79 -14.04
C ALA A 119 4.17 4.19 -14.11
N ASP A 120 4.53 4.90 -15.16
CA ASP A 120 5.87 5.45 -15.33
C ASP A 120 5.87 6.94 -14.95
N PHE A 121 6.80 7.33 -14.09
CA PHE A 121 6.98 8.69 -13.63
C PHE A 121 8.27 9.25 -14.20
N PRO A 122 8.24 10.40 -14.89
CA PRO A 122 9.46 11.09 -15.27
C PRO A 122 10.28 11.43 -13.99
N PRO A 123 11.55 11.00 -13.87
CA PRO A 123 12.33 11.21 -12.65
C PRO A 123 12.48 12.69 -12.28
N GLU A 124 12.59 13.55 -13.28
CA GLU A 124 12.77 15.00 -13.15
C GLU A 124 11.49 15.74 -12.71
N ASP A 125 10.31 15.10 -12.83
CA ASP A 125 9.02 15.76 -12.59
C ASP A 125 8.00 14.84 -11.92
N ARG A 126 8.49 13.94 -11.08
CA ARG A 126 7.64 12.92 -10.41
C ARG A 126 6.57 13.52 -9.49
N LEU A 127 6.72 14.78 -9.07
CA LEU A 127 5.71 15.48 -8.27
C LEU A 127 4.55 16.02 -9.10
N ASN A 128 4.70 16.06 -10.41
CA ASN A 128 3.65 16.49 -11.33
C ASN A 128 2.79 15.31 -11.72
N LEU A 129 1.72 15.07 -10.97
CA LEU A 129 0.81 13.93 -11.17
C LEU A 129 0.13 13.93 -12.55
N ASN A 130 0.14 15.06 -13.28
CA ASN A 130 -0.38 15.12 -14.64
C ASN A 130 0.58 14.51 -15.67
N ARG A 131 1.81 14.17 -15.28
CA ARG A 131 2.84 13.61 -16.17
C ARG A 131 3.08 12.13 -15.99
N PHE A 132 2.45 11.46 -15.02
CA PHE A 132 2.56 10.02 -14.96
C PHE A 132 1.89 9.36 -16.17
N ARG A 133 2.52 8.31 -16.68
CA ARG A 133 2.07 7.60 -17.88
C ARG A 133 1.60 6.21 -17.49
N ILE A 134 0.33 5.94 -17.76
CA ILE A 134 -0.20 4.58 -17.71
C ILE A 134 0.15 3.91 -19.04
N PRO A 135 0.83 2.75 -19.03
CA PRO A 135 1.16 2.03 -20.25
C PRO A 135 -0.13 1.61 -20.97
N LYS A 136 -0.13 1.74 -22.29
CA LYS A 136 -1.33 1.53 -23.14
C LYS A 136 -1.20 0.30 -24.02
N THR A 137 0.02 -0.16 -24.30
CA THR A 137 0.28 -1.30 -25.16
C THR A 137 0.81 -2.47 -24.35
N LYS A 138 0.68 -3.69 -24.88
CA LYS A 138 1.21 -4.90 -24.27
C LYS A 138 2.72 -4.77 -23.99
N ASP A 139 3.47 -4.27 -24.96
CA ASP A 139 4.93 -4.14 -24.83
C ASP A 139 5.32 -3.14 -23.74
N GLU A 140 4.62 -2.00 -23.65
CA GLU A 140 4.84 -1.02 -22.57
C GLU A 140 4.53 -1.61 -21.20
N VAL A 141 3.40 -2.32 -21.07
CA VAL A 141 3.02 -3.00 -19.83
C VAL A 141 4.07 -4.03 -19.45
N MET A 142 4.45 -4.92 -20.38
CA MET A 142 5.43 -5.99 -20.15
C MET A 142 6.79 -5.41 -19.73
N LYS A 143 7.24 -4.35 -20.41
CA LYS A 143 8.50 -3.67 -20.08
C LYS A 143 8.45 -3.07 -18.67
N LEU A 144 7.38 -2.37 -18.33
CA LEU A 144 7.23 -1.75 -17.02
C LEU A 144 7.10 -2.80 -15.90
N MET A 145 6.25 -3.80 -16.08
CA MET A 145 6.12 -4.91 -15.12
C MET A 145 7.46 -5.60 -14.86
N GLY A 146 8.23 -5.88 -15.92
CA GLY A 146 9.57 -6.45 -15.78
C GLY A 146 10.54 -5.52 -15.00
N ARG A 147 10.40 -4.19 -15.16
CA ARG A 147 11.17 -3.19 -14.39
C ARG A 147 10.77 -3.20 -12.92
N LEU A 148 9.46 -3.22 -12.62
CA LEU A 148 8.94 -3.30 -11.24
C LEU A 148 9.38 -4.60 -10.56
N GLN A 149 9.29 -5.73 -11.25
CA GLN A 149 9.71 -7.02 -10.72
C GLN A 149 11.20 -7.05 -10.36
N ARG A 150 12.07 -6.52 -11.24
CA ARG A 150 13.52 -6.41 -10.96
C ARG A 150 13.82 -5.48 -9.78
N ALA A 151 12.98 -4.48 -9.55
CA ALA A 151 13.08 -3.59 -8.39
C ALA A 151 12.64 -4.26 -7.07
N GLY A 152 12.03 -5.43 -7.12
CA GLY A 152 11.56 -6.17 -5.95
C GLY A 152 10.06 -5.97 -5.64
N ALA A 153 9.28 -5.44 -6.58
CA ALA A 153 7.83 -5.43 -6.43
C ALA A 153 7.28 -6.87 -6.43
N THR A 154 6.38 -7.16 -5.52
CA THR A 154 5.67 -8.45 -5.42
C THR A 154 4.31 -8.42 -6.11
N GLY A 155 3.80 -7.22 -6.36
CA GLY A 155 2.56 -7.01 -7.09
C GLY A 155 2.48 -5.62 -7.71
N ALA A 156 1.50 -5.42 -8.58
CA ALA A 156 1.24 -4.15 -9.23
C ALA A 156 -0.20 -3.69 -9.02
N ILE A 157 -0.35 -2.40 -8.76
CA ILE A 157 -1.64 -1.72 -8.74
C ILE A 157 -1.88 -1.17 -10.12
N VAL A 158 -2.92 -1.65 -10.77
CA VAL A 158 -3.25 -1.31 -12.15
C VAL A 158 -4.36 -0.29 -12.16
N HIS A 159 -4.15 0.81 -12.84
CA HIS A 159 -5.18 1.82 -13.09
C HIS A 159 -5.75 1.66 -14.49
N LEU A 160 -7.04 1.88 -14.60
CA LEU A 160 -7.66 2.07 -15.90
C LEU A 160 -7.05 3.31 -16.60
N PRO A 161 -6.88 3.29 -17.93
CA PRO A 161 -6.38 4.44 -18.64
C PRO A 161 -7.25 5.67 -18.38
N MET A 162 -6.63 6.78 -18.00
CA MET A 162 -7.32 8.04 -17.79
C MET A 162 -7.99 8.49 -19.10
N GLY A 163 -9.25 8.90 -19.04
CA GLY A 163 -10.02 9.31 -20.21
C GLY A 163 -10.76 8.17 -20.92
N THR A 164 -10.89 7.00 -20.29
CA THR A 164 -11.74 5.93 -20.79
C THR A 164 -13.18 6.42 -20.90
N ALA A 165 -13.71 6.45 -22.13
CA ALA A 165 -14.92 7.22 -22.47
C ALA A 165 -16.23 6.51 -22.10
N SER A 166 -16.21 5.20 -21.82
CA SER A 166 -17.41 4.40 -21.54
C SER A 166 -17.11 3.23 -20.63
N LEU A 167 -18.15 2.66 -20.04
CA LEU A 167 -18.06 1.42 -19.24
C LEU A 167 -17.56 0.25 -20.11
N ASP A 168 -18.04 0.12 -21.32
CA ASP A 168 -17.63 -0.96 -22.23
C ASP A 168 -16.12 -0.89 -22.51
N ALA A 169 -15.59 0.28 -22.77
CA ALA A 169 -14.14 0.45 -22.95
C ALA A 169 -13.32 0.12 -21.67
N CYS A 170 -13.90 0.32 -20.49
CA CYS A 170 -13.28 -0.16 -19.23
C CYS A 170 -13.28 -1.68 -19.15
N ILE A 171 -14.39 -2.31 -19.50
CA ILE A 171 -14.53 -3.78 -19.51
C ILE A 171 -13.56 -4.40 -20.51
N ASP A 172 -13.55 -3.90 -21.75
CA ASP A 172 -12.64 -4.36 -22.80
C ASP A 172 -11.16 -4.29 -22.36
N TRP A 173 -10.80 -3.20 -21.68
CA TRP A 173 -9.45 -3.03 -21.17
C TRP A 173 -9.11 -4.04 -20.05
N VAL A 174 -10.05 -4.29 -19.12
CA VAL A 174 -9.88 -5.27 -18.05
C VAL A 174 -9.76 -6.68 -18.63
N GLU A 175 -10.60 -7.04 -19.60
CA GLU A 175 -10.56 -8.35 -20.28
C GLU A 175 -9.24 -8.53 -21.04
N TRP A 176 -8.82 -7.52 -21.80
CA TRP A 176 -7.52 -7.54 -22.47
C TRP A 176 -6.38 -7.74 -21.44
N PHE A 177 -6.38 -7.00 -20.34
CA PHE A 177 -5.33 -7.12 -19.33
C PHE A 177 -5.33 -8.51 -18.68
N ALA A 178 -6.51 -9.05 -18.42
CA ALA A 178 -6.67 -10.38 -17.82
C ALA A 178 -6.23 -11.51 -18.75
N THR A 179 -6.47 -11.38 -20.06
CA THR A 179 -6.19 -12.44 -21.04
C THR A 179 -4.78 -12.36 -21.61
N ASP A 180 -4.27 -11.16 -21.83
CA ASP A 180 -2.99 -10.94 -22.54
C ASP A 180 -1.80 -10.66 -21.62
N ILE A 181 -2.06 -10.10 -20.43
CA ILE A 181 -1.00 -9.63 -19.52
C ILE A 181 -0.84 -10.56 -18.32
N ILE A 182 -1.90 -10.81 -17.55
CA ILE A 182 -1.82 -11.58 -16.31
C ILE A 182 -1.17 -12.96 -16.50
N PRO A 183 -1.46 -13.73 -17.56
CA PRO A 183 -0.88 -15.07 -17.74
C PRO A 183 0.65 -15.07 -17.82
N ALA A 184 1.25 -13.99 -18.32
CA ALA A 184 2.71 -13.88 -18.42
C ALA A 184 3.43 -13.73 -17.06
N PHE A 185 2.69 -13.37 -15.99
CA PHE A 185 3.22 -13.15 -14.64
C PHE A 185 2.68 -14.14 -13.60
N ARG A 186 1.76 -15.04 -13.98
CA ARG A 186 1.38 -16.16 -13.12
C ARG A 186 2.52 -17.19 -13.08
N LYS A 187 3.03 -17.41 -11.88
CA LYS A 187 3.93 -18.55 -11.58
C LYS A 187 3.13 -19.73 -11.10
#